data_7eb6cf78098e15fc87c695bc1667cf2e
#
_entry.id   7eb6cf78098e15fc87c695bc1667cf2e
#
_cell.length_a   1.000
_cell.length_b   1.000
_cell.length_c   1.000
_cell.angle_alpha   90.00
_cell.angle_beta   90.00
_cell.angle_gamma   90.00
#
_symmetry.space_group_name_H-M   'P 1'
#
loop_
_entity.id
_entity.type
_entity.pdbx_description
1 polymer ?
#
loop_
_entity_poly.entity_id
_entity_poly.type
_entity_poly.pdbx_seq_one_letter_code
_entity_poly.pdbx_strand_id
1 'polypeptide(L)' 'MKTKINLNNKTILVTGAAGFIGSNLVMRLLKELDKSVIVGIDCMTDYNPIELKEWRLNQIKSEAYKSSCEWVWI' A
#
# COMPACT_ATOMS: atom_id res chain seq x y z
N MET A 1 5.61 -13.04 -8.75
CA MET A 1 4.96 -14.05 -7.91
C MET A 1 3.60 -14.40 -8.50
N LYS A 2 3.38 -15.68 -8.69
CA LYS A 2 2.07 -16.12 -9.14
C LYS A 2 1.21 -16.46 -7.93
N THR A 3 -0.01 -15.98 -7.92
CA THR A 3 -0.95 -16.32 -6.87
C THR A 3 -2.25 -16.78 -7.50
N LYS A 4 -2.82 -17.81 -6.92
CA LYS A 4 -4.13 -18.29 -7.34
C LYS A 4 -5.26 -17.68 -6.53
N ILE A 5 -4.90 -16.87 -5.53
CA ILE A 5 -5.88 -16.20 -4.68
C ILE A 5 -6.36 -14.96 -5.40
N ASN A 6 -7.67 -14.85 -5.56
CA ASN A 6 -8.28 -13.66 -6.13
C ASN A 6 -8.54 -12.65 -5.02
N LEU A 7 -7.79 -11.55 -5.02
CA LEU A 7 -7.92 -10.49 -4.03
C LEU A 7 -8.74 -9.30 -4.53
N ASN A 8 -9.31 -9.40 -5.71
CA ASN A 8 -10.17 -8.35 -6.24
C ASN A 8 -11.44 -8.22 -5.41
N ASN A 9 -11.90 -7.00 -5.24
CA ASN A 9 -13.11 -6.69 -4.45
C ASN A 9 -12.97 -7.08 -2.97
N LYS A 10 -11.73 -7.06 -2.45
CA LYS A 10 -11.44 -7.41 -1.06
C LYS A 10 -10.89 -6.20 -0.31
N THR A 11 -10.99 -6.25 1.00
CA THR A 11 -10.32 -5.28 1.87
C THR A 11 -9.06 -5.92 2.42
N ILE A 12 -7.92 -5.28 2.19
CA ILE A 12 -6.62 -5.85 2.52
C ILE A 12 -5.92 -4.88 3.47
N LEU A 13 -5.49 -5.40 4.61
CA LEU A 13 -4.73 -4.63 5.59
C LEU A 13 -3.24 -4.90 5.41
N VAL A 14 -2.46 -3.86 5.27
CA VAL A 14 -1.00 -3.95 5.17
C VAL A 14 -0.37 -3.23 6.35
N THR A 15 0.29 -3.95 7.22
CA THR A 15 1.05 -3.37 8.32
C THR A 15 2.45 -3.00 7.83
N GLY A 16 3.02 -1.94 8.41
CA GLY A 16 4.31 -1.45 7.95
C GLY A 16 4.27 -0.86 6.55
N ALA A 17 3.14 -0.24 6.18
CA ALA A 17 2.89 0.22 4.82
C ALA A 17 3.86 1.30 4.35
N ALA A 18 4.42 2.09 5.26
CA ALA A 18 5.40 3.11 4.90
C ALA A 18 6.84 2.58 4.95
N GLY A 19 7.05 1.32 5.35
CA GLY A 19 8.34 0.67 5.33
C GLY A 19 8.72 0.23 3.92
N PHE A 20 9.95 -0.23 3.74
CA PHE A 20 10.46 -0.61 2.42
C PHE A 20 9.64 -1.75 1.79
N ILE A 21 9.47 -2.85 2.54
CA ILE A 21 8.76 -4.01 2.00
C ILE A 21 7.26 -3.74 1.90
N GLY A 22 6.69 -3.13 2.95
CA GLY A 22 5.26 -2.85 2.98
C GLY A 22 4.82 -1.89 1.88
N SER A 23 5.59 -0.83 1.65
CA SER A 23 5.25 0.14 0.59
C SER A 23 5.32 -0.49 -0.79
N ASN A 24 6.31 -1.35 -1.03
CA ASN A 24 6.40 -2.05 -2.31
C ASN A 24 5.24 -3.02 -2.50
N LEU A 25 4.82 -3.69 -1.43
CA LEU A 25 3.65 -4.56 -1.50
C LEU A 25 2.39 -3.77 -1.84
N VAL A 26 2.17 -2.63 -1.18
CA VAL A 26 1.01 -1.79 -1.45
C VAL A 26 1.01 -1.32 -2.89
N MET A 27 2.15 -0.85 -3.40
CA MET A 27 2.27 -0.43 -4.79
C MET A 27 1.88 -1.53 -5.76
N ARG A 28 2.33 -2.75 -5.48
CA ARG A 28 2.01 -3.89 -6.31
C ARG A 28 0.54 -4.25 -6.27
N LEU A 29 -0.06 -4.22 -5.08
CA LEU A 29 -1.48 -4.47 -4.94
C LEU A 29 -2.31 -3.45 -5.70
N LEU A 30 -1.92 -2.18 -5.63
CA LEU A 30 -2.63 -1.12 -6.35
C LEU A 30 -2.55 -1.31 -7.86
N LYS A 31 -1.46 -1.87 -8.36
CA LYS A 31 -1.28 -2.09 -9.80
C LYS A 31 -2.01 -3.33 -10.30
N GLU A 32 -2.12 -4.37 -9.48
CA GLU A 32 -2.58 -5.67 -9.93
C GLU A 32 -4.04 -5.99 -9.59
N LEU A 33 -4.60 -5.35 -8.56
CA LEU A 33 -5.95 -5.65 -8.12
C LEU A 33 -6.97 -4.66 -8.70
N ASP A 34 -8.22 -5.10 -8.73
CA ASP A 34 -9.35 -4.29 -9.15
C ASP A 34 -10.34 -4.12 -8.01
N LYS A 35 -10.80 -2.87 -7.82
CA LYS A 35 -11.90 -2.55 -6.91
C LYS A 35 -11.70 -3.07 -5.49
N SER A 36 -10.45 -3.17 -5.06
CA SER A 36 -10.12 -3.58 -3.70
C SER A 36 -9.87 -2.36 -2.83
N VAL A 37 -9.99 -2.53 -1.53
CA VAL A 37 -9.66 -1.49 -0.56
C VAL A 37 -8.37 -1.91 0.14
N ILE A 38 -7.35 -1.08 0.07
CA ILE A 38 -6.07 -1.37 0.69
C ILE A 38 -5.87 -0.40 1.84
N VAL A 39 -5.82 -0.95 3.05
CA VAL A 39 -5.68 -0.16 4.28
C VAL A 39 -4.25 -0.30 4.78
N GLY A 40 -3.56 0.83 4.91
CA GLY A 40 -2.18 0.84 5.38
C GLY A 40 -2.06 1.38 6.80
N ILE A 41 -1.26 0.72 7.60
CA ILE A 41 -0.93 1.13 8.96
C ILE A 41 0.58 1.09 9.12
N ASP A 42 1.15 2.10 9.78
CA ASP A 42 2.57 2.08 10.08
C ASP A 42 2.85 2.85 11.37
N CYS A 43 3.93 2.44 12.01
CA CYS A 43 4.48 3.18 13.14
C CYS A 43 5.55 4.13 12.59
N MET A 44 5.26 5.42 12.63
CA MET A 44 6.16 6.43 12.08
C MET A 44 7.34 6.75 13.00
N THR A 45 7.47 6.02 14.10
CA THR A 45 8.54 6.26 15.09
C THR A 45 9.68 5.25 15.02
N ASP A 46 9.72 4.39 14.01
CA ASP A 46 10.78 3.39 13.92
C ASP A 46 12.07 3.99 13.34
N TYR A 47 13.02 3.13 12.99
CA TYR A 47 14.38 3.53 12.60
C TYR A 47 14.48 4.26 11.27
N ASN A 48 13.47 4.20 10.43
CA ASN A 48 13.52 4.88 9.14
C ASN A 48 13.21 6.37 9.28
N PRO A 49 13.89 7.23 8.52
CA PRO A 49 13.57 8.65 8.55
C PRO A 49 12.11 8.90 8.15
N ILE A 50 11.49 9.84 8.85
CA ILE A 50 10.10 10.20 8.57
C ILE A 50 9.94 10.72 7.13
N GLU A 51 10.91 11.52 6.67
CA GLU A 51 10.88 12.04 5.30
C GLU A 51 10.84 10.93 4.26
N LEU A 52 11.58 9.86 4.49
CA LEU A 52 11.60 8.71 3.57
C LEU A 52 10.26 7.99 3.57
N LYS A 53 9.66 7.83 4.74
CA LYS A 53 8.33 7.23 4.85
C LYS A 53 7.27 8.09 4.17
N GLU A 54 7.34 9.40 4.35
CA GLU A 54 6.43 10.31 3.69
C GLU A 54 6.59 10.26 2.16
N TRP A 55 7.82 10.15 1.68
CA TRP A 55 8.08 10.00 0.26
C TRP A 55 7.40 8.72 -0.28
N ARG A 56 7.55 7.62 0.45
CA ARG A 56 6.91 6.36 0.06
C ARG A 56 5.38 6.46 0.04
N LEU A 57 4.81 7.12 1.04
CA LEU A 57 3.37 7.33 1.10
C LEU A 57 2.88 8.19 -0.05
N ASN A 58 3.66 9.19 -0.46
CA ASN A 58 3.32 10.02 -1.61
C ASN A 58 3.35 9.20 -2.91
N GLN A 59 4.29 8.26 -3.05
CA GLN A 59 4.32 7.38 -4.19
C GLN A 59 3.08 6.47 -4.24
N ILE A 60 2.70 5.93 -3.09
CA ILE A 60 1.50 5.11 -2.97
C ILE A 60 0.26 5.92 -3.35
N LYS A 61 0.14 7.13 -2.84
CA LYS A 61 -0.99 8.00 -3.12
C LYS A 61 -1.10 8.30 -4.61
N SER A 62 0.02 8.56 -5.26
CA SER A 62 0.06 8.81 -6.69
C SER A 62 -0.38 7.58 -7.48
N GLU A 63 0.06 6.40 -7.09
CA GLU A 63 -0.35 5.15 -7.75
C GLU A 63 -1.83 4.87 -7.50
N ALA A 64 -2.31 5.10 -6.29
CA ALA A 64 -3.71 4.89 -5.94
C ALA A 64 -4.64 5.76 -6.79
N TYR A 65 -4.21 6.95 -7.12
CA TYR A 65 -4.98 7.86 -7.97
C TYR A 65 -5.24 7.26 -9.35
N LYS A 66 -4.30 6.46 -9.85
CA LYS A 66 -4.41 5.81 -11.16
C LYS A 66 -5.09 4.45 -11.08
N SER A 67 -5.24 3.91 -9.89
CA SER A 67 -5.77 2.56 -9.66
C SER A 67 -7.28 2.58 -9.51
N SER A 68 -7.91 1.43 -9.77
CA SER A 68 -9.33 1.24 -9.44
C SER A 68 -9.53 0.89 -7.97
N CYS A 69 -8.44 0.66 -7.23
CA CYS A 69 -8.48 0.35 -5.80
C CYS A 69 -8.53 1.60 -4.96
N GLU A 70 -9.09 1.48 -3.76
CA GLU A 70 -9.09 2.56 -2.79
C GLU A 70 -7.92 2.39 -1.83
N TRP A 71 -7.24 3.47 -1.55
CA TRP A 71 -6.14 3.51 -0.59
C TRP A 71 -6.58 4.26 0.66
N VAL A 72 -6.49 3.59 1.80
CA VAL A 72 -6.84 4.18 3.09
C VAL A 72 -5.60 4.14 3.99
N TRP A 73 -5.17 5.30 4.45
CA TRP A 73 -4.04 5.44 5.36
C TRP A 73 -4.54 5.78 6.76
N ILE A 74 -4.11 5.00 7.72
CA ILE A 74 -4.50 5.20 9.12
C ILE A 74 -3.32 5.70 9.95
#